data_24dda06893d9a510b4462c11c78526fb
#
_entry.id   24dda06893d9a510b4462c11c78526fb
#
_cell.length_a   1.000
_cell.length_b   1.000
_cell.length_c   1.000
_cell.angle_alpha   90.00
_cell.angle_beta   90.00
_cell.angle_gamma   90.00
#
_symmetry.space_group_name_H-M   'P 1'
#
loop_
_entity.id
_entity.type
_entity.pdbx_description
1 polymer ?
#
loop_
_entity_poly.entity_id
_entity_poly.type
_entity_poly.pdbx_seq_one_letter_code
_entity_poly.pdbx_strand_id
1 'polypeptide(L)'
;MSQKRPGTVHGRWAEFRFGVVGGLFSAPPERGELGRALQALADQTWTHPVSGEPTRFDVSTIARWYYAARGTPDNPVGALRPRVRSDRGQHRPCFVDGVWAALAELYAQHPSWTCRLHADNLHVLCDADRALGPAPSYATVRRHLKAQAMVRRPRRRDDDRPGAAQARNHRATRESRGWEKSHVHALWHLDFKDGALPVLTRTGWKYPQLFGTLDNRSRLGCHLQWYLGEGAEELTHGFGQALQKRGKPAAVMMDNGPAMRAGEVRQGLLDLGIELVEIPDYTPEHNAIIEAFWKQINLRLIPMLESVVDLTLGQINEATLAWLELEYNGAVHSEIKQTPIDRMLAGPTVVRDAPSTEDVRRAFRLKVDRAQRHSDGTLSLDGVRFEVPSCYRHLDRLTVRYARWDLSHVDLWDDSLGIVLATIYPVDREANANGFRRPLVPVSDAPTPSKPAGMAPLLRHYVDHFRQTGLPPAYIPKDDGSDEETP
;
A
#
# COMPACT_ATOMS: atom_id res chain seq x y z
N MET A 1 52.02 11.45 24.70
CA MET A 1 51.56 11.71 23.31
C MET A 1 50.07 12.09 23.35
N SER A 2 49.80 13.40 23.26
CA SER A 2 48.43 13.93 23.33
C SER A 2 47.70 13.66 22.04
N GLN A 3 46.65 12.83 22.07
CA GLN A 3 45.75 12.61 20.92
C GLN A 3 45.03 13.93 20.61
N LYS A 4 45.38 14.59 19.50
CA LYS A 4 44.62 15.72 18.92
C LYS A 4 43.20 15.25 18.64
N ARG A 5 42.19 15.82 19.31
CA ARG A 5 40.77 15.65 18.97
C ARG A 5 40.59 15.99 17.50
N PRO A 6 39.85 15.18 16.70
CA PRO A 6 39.62 15.47 15.29
C PRO A 6 38.95 16.83 15.18
N GLY A 7 39.61 17.78 14.51
CA GLY A 7 39.12 19.15 14.30
C GLY A 7 37.75 19.12 13.60
N THR A 8 36.88 20.10 13.87
CA THR A 8 35.58 20.24 13.21
C THR A 8 35.80 20.29 11.71
N VAL A 9 34.78 19.82 10.90
CA VAL A 9 34.85 19.86 9.44
C VAL A 9 35.25 21.26 8.92
N HIS A 10 34.74 22.32 9.55
CA HIS A 10 35.08 23.71 9.23
C HIS A 10 36.53 24.06 9.60
N GLY A 11 37.11 23.49 10.63
CA GLY A 11 38.49 23.64 10.97
C GLY A 11 39.39 22.98 9.93
N ARG A 12 39.12 21.74 9.53
CA ARG A 12 39.87 21.04 8.49
C ARG A 12 39.85 21.78 7.15
N TRP A 13 38.72 22.40 6.80
CA TRP A 13 38.66 23.26 5.61
C TRP A 13 39.50 24.52 5.73
N ALA A 14 39.53 25.16 6.86
CA ALA A 14 40.33 26.36 7.09
C ALA A 14 41.83 26.07 7.01
N GLU A 15 42.28 25.00 7.68
CA GLU A 15 43.68 24.51 7.65
C GLU A 15 44.09 24.12 6.22
N PHE A 16 43.23 23.40 5.50
CA PHE A 16 43.47 23.02 4.10
C PHE A 16 43.61 24.22 3.20
N ARG A 17 42.65 25.18 3.23
CA ARG A 17 42.72 26.40 2.42
C ARG A 17 43.97 27.22 2.71
N PHE A 18 44.36 27.30 3.97
CA PHE A 18 45.58 27.98 4.32
C PHE A 18 46.81 27.20 3.84
N GLY A 19 46.83 25.88 3.92
CA GLY A 19 47.88 25.03 3.37
C GLY A 19 48.11 25.26 1.88
N VAL A 20 47.03 25.48 1.09
CA VAL A 20 47.11 25.78 -0.34
C VAL A 20 47.77 27.14 -0.60
N VAL A 21 47.39 28.18 0.14
CA VAL A 21 47.85 29.55 -0.13
C VAL A 21 49.02 30.01 0.77
N GLY A 22 49.36 29.22 1.80
CA GLY A 22 50.33 29.58 2.83
C GLY A 22 51.74 29.85 2.29
N GLY A 23 52.15 29.11 1.24
CA GLY A 23 53.44 29.33 0.56
C GLY A 23 53.62 30.74 0.01
N LEU A 24 52.50 31.37 -0.43
CA LEU A 24 52.53 32.75 -0.98
C LEU A 24 52.73 33.82 0.11
N PHE A 25 52.54 33.46 1.39
CA PHE A 25 52.81 34.35 2.52
C PHE A 25 54.27 34.20 3.03
N SER A 26 54.80 32.96 2.95
CA SER A 26 56.17 32.67 3.36
C SER A 26 57.21 33.16 2.34
N ALA A 27 56.89 33.06 1.05
CA ALA A 27 57.68 33.57 -0.08
C ALA A 27 56.78 34.38 -1.02
N PRO A 28 56.56 35.68 -0.75
CA PRO A 28 55.70 36.51 -1.54
C PRO A 28 56.22 36.64 -3.00
N PRO A 29 55.36 36.44 -4.03
CA PRO A 29 55.76 36.60 -5.40
C PRO A 29 56.11 38.06 -5.72
N GLU A 30 57.01 38.29 -6.69
CA GLU A 30 57.39 39.62 -7.11
C GLU A 30 56.17 40.40 -7.71
N ARG A 31 56.37 41.74 -7.76
CA ARG A 31 55.30 42.63 -8.21
C ARG A 31 54.88 42.32 -9.65
N GLY A 32 53.63 41.84 -9.85
CA GLY A 32 53.11 41.41 -11.14
C GLY A 32 53.07 39.90 -11.34
N GLU A 33 53.74 39.08 -10.52
CA GLU A 33 53.79 37.61 -10.70
C GLU A 33 52.74 36.83 -9.90
N LEU A 34 51.95 37.50 -9.08
CA LEU A 34 50.89 36.82 -8.26
C LEU A 34 49.92 36.01 -9.13
N GLY A 35 49.56 36.50 -10.32
CA GLY A 35 48.64 35.77 -11.19
C GLY A 35 49.22 34.43 -11.67
N ARG A 36 50.52 34.39 -12.02
CA ARG A 36 51.20 33.15 -12.41
C ARG A 36 51.33 32.17 -11.20
N ALA A 37 51.60 32.69 -10.06
CA ALA A 37 51.69 31.86 -8.83
C ALA A 37 50.37 31.25 -8.46
N LEU A 38 49.27 32.00 -8.57
CA LEU A 38 47.91 31.48 -8.32
C LEU A 38 47.52 30.43 -9.37
N GLN A 39 47.88 30.61 -10.64
CA GLN A 39 47.66 29.64 -11.68
C GLN A 39 48.42 28.34 -11.44
N ALA A 40 49.69 28.41 -11.00
CA ALA A 40 50.47 27.23 -10.68
C ALA A 40 49.88 26.40 -9.49
N LEU A 41 49.24 27.08 -8.55
CA LEU A 41 48.46 26.37 -7.50
C LEU A 41 47.18 25.75 -7.96
N ALA A 42 46.52 26.34 -8.95
CA ALA A 42 45.29 25.82 -9.56
C ALA A 42 45.56 24.58 -10.42
N ASP A 43 46.71 24.49 -11.05
CA ASP A 43 47.14 23.36 -11.86
C ASP A 43 47.52 22.14 -11.05
N GLN A 44 47.74 22.32 -9.72
CA GLN A 44 48.03 21.24 -8.81
C GLN A 44 46.76 20.47 -8.39
N THR A 45 46.96 19.18 -8.14
CA THR A 45 45.91 18.34 -7.59
C THR A 45 46.08 18.25 -6.05
N TRP A 46 45.02 18.56 -5.33
CA TRP A 46 44.98 18.63 -3.87
C TRP A 46 44.11 17.50 -3.31
N THR A 47 44.42 17.01 -2.12
CA THR A 47 43.60 16.03 -1.42
C THR A 47 42.44 16.73 -0.71
N HIS A 48 41.21 16.39 -1.06
CA HIS A 48 40.00 16.97 -0.45
C HIS A 48 39.96 16.72 1.08
N PRO A 49 39.81 17.76 1.95
CA PRO A 49 40.02 17.66 3.38
C PRO A 49 38.99 16.79 4.13
N VAL A 50 37.91 16.34 3.46
CA VAL A 50 36.84 15.54 4.07
C VAL A 50 36.69 14.18 3.38
N SER A 51 36.67 14.12 2.05
CA SER A 51 36.50 12.85 1.28
C SER A 51 37.83 12.15 1.01
N GLY A 52 38.98 12.85 1.08
CA GLY A 52 40.27 12.28 0.72
C GLY A 52 40.52 12.14 -0.77
N GLU A 53 39.58 12.51 -1.61
CA GLU A 53 39.68 12.38 -3.08
C GLU A 53 40.55 13.48 -3.71
N PRO A 54 41.24 13.21 -4.83
CA PRO A 54 41.98 14.20 -5.57
C PRO A 54 41.04 15.25 -6.17
N THR A 55 41.30 16.53 -5.88
CA THR A 55 40.44 17.65 -6.32
C THR A 55 41.29 18.79 -6.84
N ARG A 56 40.82 19.51 -7.89
CA ARG A 56 41.41 20.74 -8.37
C ARG A 56 40.50 21.93 -8.08
N PHE A 57 41.12 23.09 -7.85
CA PHE A 57 40.41 24.34 -7.59
C PHE A 57 40.72 25.37 -8.66
N ASP A 58 39.69 26.10 -9.03
CA ASP A 58 39.85 27.22 -9.97
C ASP A 58 40.66 28.35 -9.38
N VAL A 59 41.43 29.06 -10.24
CA VAL A 59 42.27 30.21 -9.86
C VAL A 59 41.52 31.26 -9.05
N SER A 60 40.26 31.54 -9.46
CA SER A 60 39.41 32.52 -8.75
C SER A 60 39.08 32.09 -7.34
N THR A 61 38.99 30.79 -7.08
CA THR A 61 38.73 30.22 -5.77
C THR A 61 39.99 30.36 -4.86
N ILE A 62 41.17 30.03 -5.40
CA ILE A 62 42.44 30.15 -4.70
C ILE A 62 42.77 31.62 -4.46
N ALA A 63 42.55 32.50 -5.42
CA ALA A 63 42.73 33.95 -5.26
C ALA A 63 41.85 34.50 -4.15
N ARG A 64 40.60 34.07 -4.04
CA ARG A 64 39.69 34.47 -2.96
C ARG A 64 40.21 34.02 -1.57
N TRP A 65 40.78 32.83 -1.49
CA TRP A 65 41.42 32.37 -0.26
C TRP A 65 42.64 33.19 0.10
N TYR A 66 43.51 33.48 -0.89
CA TYR A 66 44.67 34.31 -0.67
C TYR A 66 44.32 35.73 -0.17
N TYR A 67 43.39 36.42 -0.83
CA TYR A 67 42.97 37.75 -0.40
C TYR A 67 42.24 37.74 0.95
N ALA A 68 41.44 36.72 1.23
CA ALA A 68 40.79 36.57 2.55
C ALA A 68 41.80 36.40 3.69
N ALA A 69 42.81 35.57 3.47
CA ALA A 69 43.90 35.36 4.47
C ALA A 69 44.77 36.60 4.64
N ARG A 70 45.10 37.28 3.52
CA ARG A 70 45.89 38.51 3.51
C ARG A 70 45.21 39.68 4.23
N GLY A 71 43.87 39.76 4.10
CA GLY A 71 43.07 40.81 4.76
C GLY A 71 42.95 40.65 6.28
N THR A 72 43.42 39.53 6.85
CA THR A 72 43.33 39.28 8.28
C THR A 72 44.68 38.69 8.82
N PRO A 73 45.74 39.50 8.89
CA PRO A 73 47.07 39.00 9.22
C PRO A 73 47.16 38.34 10.61
N ASP A 74 46.37 38.82 11.58
CA ASP A 74 46.34 38.30 12.95
C ASP A 74 45.76 36.89 13.06
N ASN A 75 44.87 36.49 12.14
CA ASN A 75 44.28 35.16 12.13
C ASN A 75 43.89 34.70 10.72
N PRO A 76 44.86 34.44 9.84
CA PRO A 76 44.62 34.09 8.45
C PRO A 76 43.89 32.76 8.27
N VAL A 77 44.13 31.78 9.16
CA VAL A 77 43.40 30.48 9.15
C VAL A 77 41.97 30.66 9.56
N GLY A 78 41.68 31.53 10.53
CA GLY A 78 40.33 31.85 10.96
C GLY A 78 39.48 32.50 9.88
N ALA A 79 40.10 33.39 9.08
CA ALA A 79 39.45 34.07 7.96
C ALA A 79 39.03 33.10 6.85
N LEU A 80 39.68 31.94 6.75
CA LEU A 80 39.41 30.89 5.75
C LEU A 80 38.38 29.87 6.23
N ARG A 81 37.84 30.00 7.44
CA ARG A 81 36.74 29.14 7.88
C ARG A 81 35.48 29.37 7.02
N PRO A 82 34.80 28.29 6.60
CA PRO A 82 33.49 28.44 5.96
C PRO A 82 32.57 29.26 6.88
N ARG A 83 31.98 30.32 6.35
CA ARG A 83 30.96 31.09 7.10
C ARG A 83 29.81 30.20 7.44
N VAL A 84 29.48 30.11 8.71
CA VAL A 84 28.25 29.50 9.18
C VAL A 84 27.11 30.43 8.72
N ARG A 85 26.12 29.91 8.02
CA ARG A 85 24.95 30.72 7.63
C ARG A 85 24.32 31.30 8.90
N SER A 86 23.98 32.57 8.85
CA SER A 86 23.37 33.28 9.98
C SER A 86 22.01 32.70 10.38
N ASP A 87 21.35 31.98 9.45
CA ASP A 87 20.06 31.30 9.64
C ASP A 87 20.19 29.87 10.19
N ARG A 88 21.42 29.41 10.51
CA ARG A 88 21.65 28.06 11.03
C ARG A 88 21.05 27.92 12.42
N GLY A 89 20.04 27.05 12.53
CA GLY A 89 19.31 26.79 13.78
C GLY A 89 18.18 27.76 14.07
N GLN A 90 17.98 28.78 13.24
CA GLN A 90 16.79 29.63 13.31
C GLN A 90 15.64 29.00 12.53
N HIS A 91 14.45 28.97 13.11
CA HIS A 91 13.25 28.68 12.37
C HIS A 91 13.08 29.77 11.30
N ARG A 92 12.82 29.39 10.07
CA ARG A 92 12.50 30.38 9.04
C ARG A 92 11.25 31.16 9.50
N PRO A 93 11.29 32.51 9.54
CA PRO A 93 10.16 33.30 10.02
C PRO A 93 8.89 33.20 9.15
N CYS A 94 8.95 32.43 8.06
CA CYS A 94 7.83 32.22 7.17
C CYS A 94 6.80 31.18 7.67
N PHE A 95 7.08 30.47 8.77
CA PHE A 95 6.11 29.54 9.34
C PHE A 95 5.45 30.17 10.57
N VAL A 96 4.13 30.32 10.51
CA VAL A 96 3.31 30.80 11.61
C VAL A 96 3.41 29.82 12.77
N ASP A 97 3.41 30.31 14.01
CA ASP A 97 3.45 29.45 15.22
C ASP A 97 2.30 28.41 15.22
N GLY A 98 1.17 28.72 14.58
CA GLY A 98 0.03 27.82 14.41
C GLY A 98 0.39 26.50 13.70
N VAL A 99 1.29 26.50 12.71
CA VAL A 99 1.73 25.27 12.02
C VAL A 99 2.44 24.32 12.98
N TRP A 100 3.27 24.86 13.88
CA TRP A 100 4.01 24.03 14.85
C TRP A 100 3.09 23.54 15.97
N ALA A 101 2.12 24.34 16.38
CA ALA A 101 1.08 23.92 17.31
C ALA A 101 0.24 22.78 16.73
N ALA A 102 -0.20 22.90 15.47
CA ALA A 102 -0.92 21.84 14.77
C ALA A 102 -0.08 20.55 14.63
N LEU A 103 1.23 20.67 14.34
CA LEU A 103 2.12 19.51 14.31
C LEU A 103 2.29 18.84 15.69
N ALA A 104 2.38 19.63 16.74
CA ALA A 104 2.50 19.12 18.12
C ALA A 104 1.19 18.40 18.53
N GLU A 105 0.04 18.92 18.15
CA GLU A 105 -1.25 18.29 18.38
C GLU A 105 -1.39 16.97 17.62
N LEU A 106 -1.04 16.94 16.31
CA LEU A 106 -0.98 15.70 15.52
C LEU A 106 -0.07 14.66 16.15
N TYR A 107 1.09 15.09 16.69
CA TYR A 107 1.99 14.14 17.35
C TYR A 107 1.42 13.63 18.67
N ALA A 108 0.77 14.48 19.45
CA ALA A 108 0.14 14.07 20.71
C ALA A 108 -0.99 13.07 20.48
N GLN A 109 -1.79 13.26 19.44
CA GLN A 109 -2.89 12.35 19.06
C GLN A 109 -2.38 11.05 18.42
N HIS A 110 -1.28 11.11 17.66
CA HIS A 110 -0.80 10.01 16.83
C HIS A 110 0.70 9.73 17.00
N PRO A 111 1.18 9.36 18.20
CA PRO A 111 2.62 9.17 18.45
C PRO A 111 3.23 7.95 17.72
N SER A 112 2.40 7.08 17.15
CA SER A 112 2.81 5.92 16.36
C SER A 112 3.19 6.25 14.91
N TRP A 113 2.80 7.43 14.42
CA TRP A 113 3.01 7.83 13.04
C TRP A 113 4.48 8.02 12.68
N THR A 114 4.79 7.80 11.40
CA THR A 114 6.12 8.14 10.87
C THR A 114 6.24 9.65 10.66
N CYS A 115 7.47 10.19 10.68
CA CYS A 115 7.68 11.61 10.36
C CYS A 115 7.12 12.00 8.99
N ARG A 116 7.09 11.06 8.04
CA ARG A 116 6.51 11.29 6.71
C ARG A 116 5.00 11.44 6.80
N LEU A 117 4.34 10.57 7.57
CA LEU A 117 2.90 10.62 7.75
C LEU A 117 2.45 11.89 8.45
N HIS A 118 3.21 12.34 9.49
CA HIS A 118 2.96 13.66 10.11
C HIS A 118 3.08 14.81 9.11
N ALA A 119 4.11 14.80 8.25
CA ALA A 119 4.30 15.85 7.26
C ALA A 119 3.15 15.89 6.25
N ASP A 120 2.75 14.72 5.74
CA ASP A 120 1.69 14.62 4.73
C ASP A 120 0.33 15.08 5.30
N ASN A 121 -0.01 14.71 6.55
CA ASN A 121 -1.21 15.20 7.22
C ASN A 121 -1.15 16.70 7.55
N LEU A 122 0.01 17.22 7.96
CA LEU A 122 0.19 18.64 8.18
C LEU A 122 -0.02 19.45 6.90
N HIS A 123 0.41 18.94 5.74
CA HIS A 123 0.14 19.58 4.44
C HIS A 123 -1.36 19.69 4.18
N VAL A 124 -2.13 18.62 4.40
CA VAL A 124 -3.59 18.64 4.24
C VAL A 124 -4.24 19.66 5.16
N LEU A 125 -3.78 19.78 6.42
CA LEU A 125 -4.30 20.79 7.34
C LEU A 125 -3.99 22.21 6.88
N CYS A 126 -2.78 22.48 6.39
CA CYS A 126 -2.40 23.79 5.87
C CYS A 126 -3.17 24.15 4.59
N ASP A 127 -3.48 23.17 3.74
CA ASP A 127 -4.28 23.39 2.52
C ASP A 127 -5.75 23.67 2.86
N ALA A 128 -6.28 23.03 3.91
CA ALA A 128 -7.65 23.23 4.38
C ALA A 128 -7.84 24.54 5.15
N ASP A 129 -6.84 24.96 5.94
CA ASP A 129 -6.86 26.19 6.74
C ASP A 129 -5.71 27.13 6.35
N ARG A 130 -6.04 28.11 5.52
CA ARG A 130 -5.07 29.13 5.06
C ARG A 130 -4.49 29.99 6.19
N ALA A 131 -5.11 30.02 7.36
CA ALA A 131 -4.57 30.75 8.51
C ALA A 131 -3.28 30.10 9.06
N LEU A 132 -3.08 28.81 8.84
CA LEU A 132 -1.85 28.09 9.17
C LEU A 132 -0.67 28.48 8.26
N GLY A 133 -0.94 29.11 7.10
CA GLY A 133 0.09 29.47 6.13
C GLY A 133 0.60 28.28 5.31
N PRO A 134 1.71 28.47 4.55
CA PRO A 134 2.24 27.44 3.67
C PRO A 134 2.81 26.25 4.44
N ALA A 135 2.53 25.02 3.98
CA ALA A 135 3.02 23.80 4.61
C ALA A 135 4.55 23.71 4.57
N PRO A 136 5.21 23.31 5.67
CA PRO A 136 6.65 23.10 5.71
C PRO A 136 7.07 21.86 4.90
N SER A 137 8.24 21.90 4.27
CA SER A 137 8.79 20.70 3.60
C SER A 137 9.01 19.54 4.58
N TYR A 138 8.94 18.31 4.10
CA TYR A 138 9.24 17.10 4.89
C TYR A 138 10.55 17.20 5.69
N ALA A 139 11.63 17.73 5.06
CA ALA A 139 12.91 17.90 5.73
C ALA A 139 12.82 18.86 6.92
N THR A 140 11.99 19.87 6.83
CA THR A 140 11.74 20.86 7.89
C THR A 140 10.93 20.23 9.03
N VAL A 141 9.84 19.52 8.71
CA VAL A 141 9.03 18.78 9.70
C VAL A 141 9.89 17.76 10.45
N ARG A 142 10.68 16.95 9.72
CA ARG A 142 11.58 15.96 10.34
C ARG A 142 12.60 16.58 11.28
N ARG A 143 13.17 17.73 10.92
CA ARG A 143 14.11 18.45 11.78
C ARG A 143 13.45 18.98 13.04
N HIS A 144 12.23 19.53 12.90
CA HIS A 144 11.45 20.03 14.02
C HIS A 144 11.08 18.90 15.00
N LEU A 145 10.49 17.80 14.51
CA LEU A 145 10.16 16.64 15.35
C LEU A 145 11.38 16.11 16.10
N LYS A 146 12.54 16.05 15.42
CA LYS A 146 13.79 15.63 16.06
C LYS A 146 14.28 16.64 17.12
N ALA A 147 14.18 17.94 16.85
CA ALA A 147 14.59 18.98 17.79
C ALA A 147 13.75 19.00 19.06
N GLN A 148 12.45 18.71 18.93
CA GLN A 148 11.50 18.62 20.04
C GLN A 148 11.46 17.25 20.72
N ALA A 149 12.38 16.34 20.36
CA ALA A 149 12.43 14.96 20.87
C ALA A 149 11.09 14.18 20.66
N MET A 150 10.31 14.56 19.66
CA MET A 150 9.07 13.87 19.26
C MET A 150 9.43 12.61 18.49
N VAL A 151 9.77 11.53 19.23
CA VAL A 151 10.22 10.26 18.66
C VAL A 151 9.02 9.35 18.45
N ARG A 152 8.98 8.70 17.28
CA ARG A 152 7.96 7.70 16.96
C ARG A 152 7.86 6.64 18.07
N ARG A 153 6.67 6.43 18.61
CA ARG A 153 6.35 5.36 19.55
C ARG A 153 5.59 4.27 18.82
N PRO A 154 6.26 3.21 18.32
CA PRO A 154 5.58 2.14 17.60
C PRO A 154 4.61 1.42 18.56
N ARG A 155 3.48 0.94 18.02
CA ARG A 155 2.57 0.06 18.77
C ARG A 155 3.36 -1.15 19.29
N ARG A 156 3.12 -1.55 20.53
CA ARG A 156 3.62 -2.82 21.05
C ARG A 156 3.04 -3.94 20.18
N ARG A 157 3.90 -4.68 19.50
CA ARG A 157 3.53 -5.95 18.89
C ARG A 157 3.55 -6.99 20.01
N ASP A 158 2.53 -7.84 20.07
CA ASP A 158 2.61 -9.11 20.80
C ASP A 158 3.70 -9.95 20.11
N ASP A 159 4.94 -9.81 20.58
CA ASP A 159 6.09 -10.55 20.07
C ASP A 159 6.13 -12.01 20.58
N ASP A 160 5.16 -12.41 21.38
CA ASP A 160 5.08 -13.74 22.01
C ASP A 160 4.33 -14.79 21.18
N ARG A 161 4.04 -14.52 19.91
CA ARG A 161 3.43 -15.54 19.03
C ARG A 161 4.40 -16.72 18.83
N PRO A 162 3.94 -17.98 19.03
CA PRO A 162 4.75 -19.15 18.74
C PRO A 162 5.29 -19.10 17.30
N GLY A 163 6.60 -19.26 17.13
CA GLY A 163 7.26 -19.22 15.81
C GLY A 163 7.83 -17.86 15.37
N ALA A 164 7.56 -16.75 16.08
CA ALA A 164 8.11 -15.43 15.72
C ALA A 164 9.66 -15.38 15.76
N ALA A 165 10.28 -16.11 16.69
CA ALA A 165 11.73 -16.24 16.78
C ALA A 165 12.31 -17.07 15.62
N GLN A 166 11.66 -18.17 15.23
CA GLN A 166 12.06 -18.99 14.08
C GLN A 166 11.93 -18.22 12.76
N ALA A 167 10.85 -17.45 12.57
CA ALA A 167 10.65 -16.60 11.39
C ALA A 167 11.72 -15.50 11.27
N ARG A 168 12.19 -14.94 12.41
CA ARG A 168 13.31 -13.97 12.43
C ARG A 168 14.64 -14.61 12.02
N ASN A 169 14.94 -15.80 12.52
CA ASN A 169 16.17 -16.53 12.19
C ASN A 169 16.19 -16.98 10.72
N HIS A 170 15.05 -17.44 10.18
CA HIS A 170 14.94 -17.79 8.77
C HIS A 170 15.14 -16.59 7.83
N ARG A 171 14.71 -15.40 8.21
CA ARG A 171 14.94 -14.16 7.42
C ARG A 171 16.39 -13.70 7.41
N ALA A 172 17.15 -13.99 8.46
CA ALA A 172 18.55 -13.58 8.59
C ALA A 172 19.53 -14.44 7.78
N THR A 173 19.14 -15.66 7.41
CA THR A 173 20.01 -16.68 6.77
C THR A 173 19.78 -16.88 5.28
N ARG A 174 18.82 -16.17 4.66
CA ARG A 174 18.47 -16.36 3.24
C ARG A 174 18.88 -15.20 2.35
N GLU A 175 19.56 -15.51 1.24
CA GLU A 175 19.71 -14.62 0.10
C GLU A 175 18.35 -14.44 -0.59
N SER A 176 17.73 -13.28 -0.44
CA SER A 176 16.52 -12.94 -1.19
C SER A 176 16.89 -12.43 -2.58
N ARG A 177 16.67 -13.22 -3.60
CA ARG A 177 16.77 -12.76 -4.99
C ARG A 177 15.43 -12.19 -5.41
N GLY A 178 15.36 -10.87 -5.64
CA GLY A 178 14.18 -10.23 -6.22
C GLY A 178 13.90 -10.79 -7.60
N TRP A 179 12.67 -11.19 -7.87
CA TRP A 179 12.22 -11.66 -9.19
C TRP A 179 11.01 -10.86 -9.66
N GLU A 180 10.88 -10.69 -10.96
CA GLU A 180 9.83 -9.90 -11.58
C GLU A 180 9.45 -10.52 -12.93
N LYS A 181 8.14 -10.57 -13.22
CA LYS A 181 7.63 -11.01 -14.52
C LYS A 181 7.92 -9.96 -15.59
N SER A 182 8.03 -10.39 -16.84
CA SER A 182 8.34 -9.52 -17.98
C SER A 182 7.18 -8.64 -18.43
N HIS A 183 5.94 -9.00 -18.12
CA HIS A 183 4.73 -8.29 -18.53
C HIS A 183 3.85 -7.95 -17.35
N VAL A 184 3.17 -6.82 -17.42
CA VAL A 184 2.08 -6.43 -16.53
C VAL A 184 0.93 -7.41 -16.69
N HIS A 185 0.28 -7.75 -15.59
CA HIS A 185 -0.79 -8.78 -15.51
C HIS A 185 -0.37 -10.20 -15.89
N ALA A 186 0.95 -10.46 -15.99
CA ALA A 186 1.43 -11.84 -16.18
C ALA A 186 1.25 -12.69 -14.92
N LEU A 187 1.32 -12.08 -13.75
CA LEU A 187 1.13 -12.75 -12.47
C LEU A 187 0.59 -11.77 -11.43
N TRP A 188 -0.51 -12.14 -10.78
CA TRP A 188 -1.00 -11.46 -9.60
C TRP A 188 -0.74 -12.30 -8.34
N HIS A 189 -0.36 -11.63 -7.26
CA HIS A 189 -0.28 -12.22 -5.93
C HIS A 189 -1.60 -11.96 -5.21
N LEU A 190 -2.18 -13.02 -4.65
CA LEU A 190 -3.38 -12.95 -3.82
C LEU A 190 -3.02 -13.45 -2.41
N ASP A 191 -3.47 -12.72 -1.39
CA ASP A 191 -3.18 -13.10 -0.01
C ASP A 191 -4.20 -12.46 0.95
N PHE A 192 -4.40 -13.11 2.10
CA PHE A 192 -5.11 -12.56 3.24
C PHE A 192 -4.15 -12.08 4.32
N LYS A 193 -4.53 -11.04 5.01
CA LYS A 193 -3.76 -10.48 6.10
C LYS A 193 -4.66 -10.19 7.29
N ASP A 194 -4.24 -10.63 8.48
CA ASP A 194 -4.91 -10.30 9.75
C ASP A 194 -5.03 -8.79 9.96
N GLY A 195 -6.22 -8.35 10.32
CA GLY A 195 -6.50 -6.97 10.71
C GLY A 195 -5.79 -6.60 12.00
N ALA A 196 -5.23 -5.38 12.01
CA ALA A 196 -4.59 -4.83 13.22
C ALA A 196 -5.53 -3.96 14.07
N LEU A 197 -6.68 -3.57 13.50
CA LEU A 197 -7.71 -2.75 14.16
C LEU A 197 -9.00 -3.55 14.21
N PRO A 198 -9.70 -3.55 15.34
CA PRO A 198 -11.04 -4.12 15.40
C PRO A 198 -12.06 -3.19 14.73
N VAL A 199 -13.10 -3.78 14.17
CA VAL A 199 -14.26 -3.07 13.65
C VAL A 199 -15.50 -3.37 14.46
N LEU A 200 -16.37 -2.38 14.61
CA LEU A 200 -17.65 -2.52 15.30
C LEU A 200 -18.65 -3.19 14.36
N THR A 201 -19.24 -4.31 14.83
CA THR A 201 -20.32 -5.02 14.13
C THR A 201 -21.54 -5.12 15.04
N ARG A 202 -22.69 -5.55 14.51
CA ARG A 202 -23.90 -5.80 15.32
C ARG A 202 -23.68 -6.78 16.47
N THR A 203 -22.74 -7.70 16.31
CA THR A 203 -22.41 -8.72 17.34
C THR A 203 -21.24 -8.33 18.22
N GLY A 204 -20.76 -7.08 18.12
CA GLY A 204 -19.62 -6.56 18.88
C GLY A 204 -18.36 -6.37 18.05
N TRP A 205 -17.24 -6.14 18.72
CA TRP A 205 -15.95 -5.89 18.09
C TRP A 205 -15.36 -7.17 17.49
N LYS A 206 -14.93 -7.08 16.21
CA LYS A 206 -14.26 -8.18 15.50
C LYS A 206 -13.01 -7.67 14.80
N TYR A 207 -11.99 -8.52 14.70
CA TYR A 207 -10.80 -8.24 13.86
C TYR A 207 -11.07 -8.72 12.44
N PRO A 208 -11.13 -7.80 11.46
CA PRO A 208 -11.39 -8.18 10.07
C PRO A 208 -10.13 -8.76 9.42
N GLN A 209 -10.32 -9.46 8.30
CA GLN A 209 -9.26 -9.98 7.43
C GLN A 209 -9.18 -9.14 6.17
N LEU A 210 -7.97 -8.73 5.77
CA LEU A 210 -7.74 -7.96 4.57
C LEU A 210 -7.37 -8.89 3.42
N PHE A 211 -8.24 -9.01 2.44
CA PHE A 211 -7.90 -9.57 1.14
C PHE A 211 -7.16 -8.55 0.29
N GLY A 212 -6.12 -8.99 -0.42
CA GLY A 212 -5.38 -8.13 -1.33
C GLY A 212 -4.88 -8.84 -2.58
N THR A 213 -4.89 -8.07 -3.67
CA THR A 213 -4.40 -8.50 -4.98
C THR A 213 -3.38 -7.50 -5.49
N LEU A 214 -2.19 -7.98 -5.86
CA LEU A 214 -1.05 -7.17 -6.30
C LEU A 214 -0.45 -7.71 -7.60
N ASP A 215 -0.28 -6.85 -8.61
CA ASP A 215 0.44 -7.22 -9.82
C ASP A 215 1.95 -7.31 -9.57
N ASN A 216 2.56 -8.42 -10.02
CA ASN A 216 3.97 -8.71 -9.79
C ASN A 216 4.89 -7.65 -10.41
N ARG A 217 4.64 -7.27 -11.68
CA ARG A 217 5.55 -6.37 -12.40
C ARG A 217 5.35 -4.90 -12.03
N SER A 218 4.13 -4.41 -12.09
CA SER A 218 3.86 -2.99 -11.87
C SER A 218 3.86 -2.61 -10.40
N ARG A 219 3.75 -3.59 -9.48
CA ARG A 219 3.48 -3.37 -8.06
C ARG A 219 2.13 -2.70 -7.83
N LEU A 220 1.25 -2.72 -8.85
CA LEU A 220 -0.09 -2.16 -8.74
C LEU A 220 -0.91 -2.95 -7.73
N GLY A 221 -1.46 -2.28 -6.73
CA GLY A 221 -2.52 -2.85 -5.93
C GLY A 221 -3.79 -2.90 -6.75
N CYS A 222 -4.17 -4.11 -7.20
CA CYS A 222 -5.34 -4.27 -8.07
C CYS A 222 -6.64 -4.09 -7.29
N HIS A 223 -6.71 -4.66 -6.08
CA HIS A 223 -7.85 -4.52 -5.17
C HIS A 223 -7.43 -4.82 -3.73
N LEU A 224 -8.09 -4.16 -2.78
CA LEU A 224 -8.01 -4.40 -1.34
C LEU A 224 -9.40 -4.34 -0.75
N GLN A 225 -9.76 -5.30 0.08
CA GLN A 225 -11.04 -5.30 0.80
C GLN A 225 -10.97 -6.05 2.11
N TRP A 226 -11.59 -5.48 3.14
CA TRP A 226 -11.73 -6.10 4.45
C TRP A 226 -13.00 -6.93 4.52
N TYR A 227 -12.87 -8.07 5.17
CA TYR A 227 -13.94 -9.04 5.43
C TYR A 227 -13.94 -9.47 6.89
N LEU A 228 -15.04 -10.06 7.35
CA LEU A 228 -15.11 -10.65 8.69
C LEU A 228 -14.63 -12.12 8.72
N GLY A 229 -14.30 -12.68 7.58
CA GLY A 229 -13.78 -14.03 7.40
C GLY A 229 -12.68 -14.07 6.33
N GLU A 230 -12.06 -15.24 6.18
CA GLU A 230 -11.04 -15.53 5.17
C GLU A 230 -11.39 -16.79 4.37
N GLY A 231 -12.66 -16.95 4.04
CA GLY A 231 -13.18 -18.09 3.31
C GLY A 231 -13.05 -17.99 1.79
N ALA A 232 -13.51 -19.03 1.09
CA ALA A 232 -13.57 -19.03 -0.37
C ALA A 232 -14.52 -17.96 -0.91
N GLU A 233 -15.56 -17.64 -0.17
CA GLU A 233 -16.52 -16.59 -0.50
C GLU A 233 -15.85 -15.22 -0.56
N GLU A 234 -15.15 -14.84 0.52
CA GLU A 234 -14.43 -13.57 0.61
C GLU A 234 -13.35 -13.47 -0.46
N LEU A 235 -12.62 -14.55 -0.69
CA LEU A 235 -11.60 -14.61 -1.74
C LEU A 235 -12.22 -14.39 -3.11
N THR A 236 -13.27 -15.13 -3.46
CA THR A 236 -13.88 -15.05 -4.78
C THR A 236 -14.55 -13.72 -5.02
N HIS A 237 -15.17 -13.13 -3.98
CA HIS A 237 -15.74 -11.79 -4.05
C HIS A 237 -14.65 -10.74 -4.30
N GLY A 238 -13.60 -10.68 -3.48
CA GLY A 238 -12.52 -9.69 -3.62
C GLY A 238 -11.72 -9.88 -4.91
N PHE A 239 -11.46 -11.11 -5.33
CA PHE A 239 -10.80 -11.39 -6.60
C PHE A 239 -11.69 -11.02 -7.79
N GLY A 240 -12.98 -11.28 -7.73
CA GLY A 240 -13.93 -10.85 -8.74
C GLY A 240 -13.94 -9.33 -8.94
N GLN A 241 -13.88 -8.57 -7.86
CA GLN A 241 -13.72 -7.11 -7.88
C GLN A 241 -12.42 -6.69 -8.61
N ALA A 242 -11.31 -7.35 -8.30
CA ALA A 242 -10.04 -7.10 -8.97
C ALA A 242 -10.12 -7.37 -10.47
N LEU A 243 -10.75 -8.49 -10.88
CA LEU A 243 -10.93 -8.86 -12.28
C LEU A 243 -11.78 -7.84 -13.05
N GLN A 244 -12.88 -7.39 -12.47
CA GLN A 244 -13.75 -6.39 -13.11
C GLN A 244 -13.07 -5.03 -13.25
N LYS A 245 -12.25 -4.65 -12.28
CA LYS A 245 -11.57 -3.37 -12.27
C LYS A 245 -10.34 -3.33 -13.17
N ARG A 246 -9.58 -4.43 -13.26
CA ARG A 246 -8.25 -4.47 -13.90
C ARG A 246 -8.11 -5.46 -15.05
N GLY A 247 -9.16 -6.20 -15.39
CA GLY A 247 -9.11 -7.28 -16.37
C GLY A 247 -8.56 -8.58 -15.80
N LYS A 248 -8.43 -9.61 -16.65
CA LYS A 248 -7.96 -10.94 -16.26
C LYS A 248 -6.44 -11.04 -16.39
N PRO A 249 -5.71 -11.46 -15.34
CA PRO A 249 -4.29 -11.79 -15.44
C PRO A 249 -4.08 -13.11 -16.20
N ALA A 250 -2.84 -13.38 -16.61
CA ALA A 250 -2.48 -14.68 -17.16
C ALA A 250 -2.43 -15.75 -16.06
N ALA A 251 -1.88 -15.41 -14.91
CA ALA A 251 -1.74 -16.32 -13.78
C ALA A 251 -1.97 -15.61 -12.44
N VAL A 252 -2.32 -16.40 -11.44
CA VAL A 252 -2.37 -15.96 -10.02
C VAL A 252 -1.47 -16.85 -9.18
N MET A 253 -0.88 -16.26 -8.15
CA MET A 253 -0.09 -16.94 -7.13
C MET A 253 -0.77 -16.76 -5.78
N MET A 254 -1.00 -17.86 -5.09
CA MET A 254 -1.65 -17.91 -3.78
C MET A 254 -0.88 -18.86 -2.87
N ASP A 255 -1.02 -18.67 -1.57
CA ASP A 255 -0.54 -19.65 -0.60
C ASP A 255 -1.45 -20.91 -0.59
N ASN A 256 -1.09 -21.88 0.26
CA ASN A 256 -1.84 -23.13 0.42
C ASN A 256 -2.92 -23.06 1.52
N GLY A 257 -3.45 -21.87 1.82
CA GLY A 257 -4.52 -21.67 2.80
C GLY A 257 -5.85 -22.39 2.43
N PRO A 258 -6.74 -22.63 3.40
CA PRO A 258 -8.00 -23.35 3.15
C PRO A 258 -8.87 -22.70 2.07
N ALA A 259 -8.98 -21.37 2.07
CA ALA A 259 -9.74 -20.63 1.05
C ALA A 259 -9.16 -20.84 -0.35
N MET A 260 -7.83 -20.83 -0.46
CA MET A 260 -7.10 -20.97 -1.73
C MET A 260 -7.21 -22.39 -2.33
N ARG A 261 -7.42 -23.40 -1.47
CA ARG A 261 -7.61 -24.80 -1.88
C ARG A 261 -9.06 -25.16 -2.19
N ALA A 262 -10.00 -24.25 -1.97
CA ALA A 262 -11.41 -24.51 -2.20
C ALA A 262 -11.67 -24.90 -3.66
N GLY A 263 -12.53 -25.87 -3.86
CA GLY A 263 -12.87 -26.38 -5.20
C GLY A 263 -13.48 -25.30 -6.09
N GLU A 264 -14.27 -24.41 -5.50
CA GLU A 264 -14.88 -23.25 -6.16
C GLU A 264 -13.83 -22.31 -6.76
N VAL A 265 -12.76 -22.03 -6.01
CA VAL A 265 -11.68 -21.15 -6.43
C VAL A 265 -10.91 -21.77 -7.59
N ARG A 266 -10.51 -23.03 -7.45
CA ARG A 266 -9.78 -23.76 -8.51
C ARG A 266 -10.57 -23.89 -9.78
N GLN A 267 -11.86 -24.22 -9.66
CA GLN A 267 -12.77 -24.33 -10.81
C GLN A 267 -12.97 -22.96 -11.47
N GLY A 268 -13.15 -21.91 -10.68
CA GLY A 268 -13.33 -20.56 -11.18
C GLY A 268 -12.11 -20.05 -11.96
N LEU A 269 -10.92 -20.30 -11.47
CA LEU A 269 -9.68 -19.95 -12.19
C LEU A 269 -9.60 -20.69 -13.53
N LEU A 270 -9.92 -22.00 -13.53
CA LEU A 270 -9.92 -22.81 -14.75
C LEU A 270 -10.94 -22.29 -15.77
N ASP A 271 -12.19 -22.03 -15.34
CA ASP A 271 -13.27 -21.52 -16.19
C ASP A 271 -12.93 -20.15 -16.79
N LEU A 272 -12.24 -19.29 -16.04
CA LEU A 272 -11.77 -17.98 -16.51
C LEU A 272 -10.48 -18.06 -17.33
N GLY A 273 -9.89 -19.25 -17.45
CA GLY A 273 -8.62 -19.49 -18.14
C GLY A 273 -7.43 -18.81 -17.46
N ILE A 274 -7.42 -18.70 -16.12
CA ILE A 274 -6.35 -18.12 -15.32
C ILE A 274 -5.52 -19.25 -14.74
N GLU A 275 -4.21 -19.23 -14.98
CA GLU A 275 -3.28 -20.24 -14.44
C GLU A 275 -3.10 -20.07 -12.93
N LEU A 276 -3.19 -21.15 -12.16
CA LEU A 276 -2.85 -21.17 -10.76
C LEU A 276 -1.38 -21.58 -10.57
N VAL A 277 -0.58 -20.66 -10.05
CA VAL A 277 0.81 -20.92 -9.63
C VAL A 277 0.81 -21.21 -8.15
N GLU A 278 0.95 -22.47 -7.78
CA GLU A 278 1.06 -22.89 -6.39
C GLU A 278 2.46 -22.55 -5.86
N ILE A 279 2.52 -21.97 -4.66
CA ILE A 279 3.79 -21.70 -4.00
C ILE A 279 4.25 -23.01 -3.37
N PRO A 280 5.46 -23.51 -3.72
CA PRO A 280 6.00 -24.67 -3.04
C PRO A 280 6.14 -24.41 -1.54
N ASP A 281 5.82 -25.41 -0.71
CA ASP A 281 5.98 -25.32 0.72
C ASP A 281 7.40 -24.88 1.09
N TYR A 282 7.52 -23.94 2.05
CA TYR A 282 8.79 -23.39 2.55
C TYR A 282 9.60 -22.51 1.57
N THR A 283 8.97 -21.86 0.58
CA THR A 283 9.61 -20.87 -0.30
C THR A 283 9.10 -19.44 -0.06
N PRO A 284 9.49 -18.78 1.05
CA PRO A 284 9.00 -17.44 1.42
C PRO A 284 9.41 -16.34 0.45
N GLU A 285 10.34 -16.59 -0.46
CA GLU A 285 10.78 -15.62 -1.47
C GLU A 285 9.65 -15.21 -2.43
N HIS A 286 8.71 -16.13 -2.67
CA HIS A 286 7.58 -15.87 -3.55
C HIS A 286 6.57 -14.89 -2.95
N ASN A 287 6.48 -14.82 -1.61
CA ASN A 287 5.58 -13.91 -0.89
C ASN A 287 6.21 -12.55 -0.52
N ALA A 288 7.53 -12.36 -0.73
CA ALA A 288 8.22 -11.13 -0.32
C ALA A 288 7.60 -9.85 -0.94
N ILE A 289 7.06 -9.94 -2.13
CA ILE A 289 6.44 -8.82 -2.85
C ILE A 289 5.15 -8.39 -2.15
N ILE A 290 4.26 -9.32 -1.87
CA ILE A 290 2.99 -9.01 -1.19
C ILE A 290 3.22 -8.69 0.29
N GLU A 291 4.22 -9.30 0.95
CA GLU A 291 4.64 -8.92 2.30
C GLU A 291 5.13 -7.46 2.38
N ALA A 292 5.88 -7.00 1.36
CA ALA A 292 6.30 -5.61 1.26
C ALA A 292 5.09 -4.65 1.11
N PHE A 293 4.07 -5.08 0.37
CA PHE A 293 2.81 -4.34 0.25
C PHE A 293 2.07 -4.26 1.59
N TRP A 294 1.93 -5.37 2.32
CA TRP A 294 1.36 -5.39 3.68
C TRP A 294 2.10 -4.46 4.65
N LYS A 295 3.41 -4.34 4.48
CA LYS A 295 4.21 -3.40 5.28
C LYS A 295 3.83 -1.95 5.03
N GLN A 296 3.52 -1.56 3.79
CA GLN A 296 3.05 -0.20 3.48
C GLN A 296 1.70 0.08 4.14
N ILE A 297 0.75 -0.86 4.07
CA ILE A 297 -0.55 -0.74 4.74
C ILE A 297 -0.37 -0.53 6.24
N ASN A 298 0.48 -1.33 6.88
CA ASN A 298 0.76 -1.20 8.32
C ASN A 298 1.47 0.11 8.70
N LEU A 299 2.22 0.72 7.79
CA LEU A 299 2.99 1.95 8.06
C LEU A 299 2.24 3.23 7.69
N ARG A 300 1.27 3.12 6.78
CA ARG A 300 0.57 4.30 6.22
C ARG A 300 -0.91 4.28 6.55
N LEU A 301 -1.67 3.28 6.10
CA LEU A 301 -3.12 3.24 6.25
C LEU A 301 -3.56 2.99 7.70
N ILE A 302 -3.08 1.90 8.31
CA ILE A 302 -3.52 1.50 9.65
C ILE A 302 -3.31 2.61 10.70
N PRO A 303 -2.15 3.30 10.75
CA PRO A 303 -1.97 4.38 11.72
C PRO A 303 -2.95 5.55 11.55
N MET A 304 -3.40 5.84 10.34
CA MET A 304 -4.37 6.90 10.08
C MET A 304 -5.79 6.55 10.57
N LEU A 305 -6.07 5.28 10.79
CA LEU A 305 -7.36 4.80 11.27
C LEU A 305 -7.39 4.55 12.79
N GLU A 306 -6.24 4.64 13.48
CA GLU A 306 -6.13 4.28 14.92
C GLU A 306 -7.02 5.14 15.83
N SER A 307 -7.35 6.36 15.44
CA SER A 307 -8.18 7.29 16.24
C SER A 307 -9.65 7.33 15.84
N VAL A 308 -10.06 6.50 14.87
CA VAL A 308 -11.46 6.44 14.47
C VAL A 308 -12.25 5.71 15.57
N VAL A 309 -13.20 6.39 16.18
CA VAL A 309 -14.09 5.81 17.17
C VAL A 309 -15.17 5.04 16.42
N ASP A 310 -15.53 3.85 16.93
CA ASP A 310 -16.56 3.01 16.33
C ASP A 310 -16.35 2.70 14.84
N LEU A 311 -15.09 2.38 14.50
CA LEU A 311 -14.70 2.04 13.12
C LEU A 311 -15.54 0.86 12.61
N THR A 312 -16.32 1.09 11.55
CA THR A 312 -17.15 0.06 10.90
C THR A 312 -16.42 -0.59 9.72
N LEU A 313 -16.90 -1.76 9.29
CA LEU A 313 -16.35 -2.46 8.11
C LEU A 313 -16.50 -1.61 6.83
N GLY A 314 -17.61 -0.89 6.67
CA GLY A 314 -17.81 0.03 5.53
C GLY A 314 -16.80 1.15 5.51
N GLN A 315 -16.58 1.83 6.63
CA GLN A 315 -15.62 2.93 6.75
C GLN A 315 -14.18 2.50 6.48
N ILE A 316 -13.74 1.36 7.03
CA ILE A 316 -12.38 0.87 6.78
C ILE A 316 -12.20 0.46 5.31
N ASN A 317 -13.23 -0.10 4.67
CA ASN A 317 -13.21 -0.44 3.25
C ASN A 317 -13.11 0.80 2.38
N GLU A 318 -13.94 1.80 2.59
CA GLU A 318 -13.91 3.05 1.85
C GLU A 318 -12.54 3.74 1.97
N ALA A 319 -12.02 3.86 3.19
CA ALA A 319 -10.72 4.45 3.45
C ALA A 319 -9.57 3.67 2.78
N THR A 320 -9.66 2.34 2.79
CA THR A 320 -8.67 1.46 2.18
C THR A 320 -8.65 1.61 0.66
N LEU A 321 -9.81 1.66 0.00
CA LEU A 321 -9.90 1.87 -1.44
C LEU A 321 -9.39 3.26 -1.85
N ALA A 322 -9.77 4.31 -1.11
CA ALA A 322 -9.28 5.66 -1.35
C ALA A 322 -7.75 5.74 -1.21
N TRP A 323 -7.19 5.15 -0.15
CA TRP A 323 -5.76 5.08 0.06
C TRP A 323 -5.04 4.31 -1.04
N LEU A 324 -5.58 3.15 -1.46
CA LEU A 324 -5.00 2.32 -2.50
C LEU A 324 -4.88 3.08 -3.82
N GLU A 325 -5.94 3.74 -4.26
CA GLU A 325 -5.98 4.40 -5.56
C GLU A 325 -5.25 5.75 -5.56
N LEU A 326 -5.43 6.55 -4.52
CA LEU A 326 -4.93 7.92 -4.50
C LEU A 326 -3.52 8.04 -3.91
N GLU A 327 -3.14 7.17 -2.98
CA GLU A 327 -1.80 7.22 -2.38
C GLU A 327 -0.90 6.11 -2.91
N TYR A 328 -1.25 4.83 -2.69
CA TYR A 328 -0.32 3.75 -3.00
C TYR A 328 -0.05 3.62 -4.50
N ASN A 329 -1.09 3.55 -5.34
CA ASN A 329 -0.95 3.40 -6.78
C ASN A 329 -0.40 4.66 -7.46
N GLY A 330 -0.60 5.85 -6.86
CA GLY A 330 -0.16 7.13 -7.36
C GLY A 330 1.19 7.63 -6.82
N ALA A 331 1.77 6.98 -5.80
CA ALA A 331 3.06 7.38 -5.26
C ALA A 331 4.24 6.68 -5.95
N VAL A 332 5.38 7.38 -6.06
CA VAL A 332 6.61 6.78 -6.60
C VAL A 332 7.10 5.67 -5.69
N HIS A 333 7.08 4.44 -6.20
CA HIS A 333 7.53 3.25 -5.48
C HIS A 333 9.06 3.19 -5.46
N SER A 334 9.64 2.93 -4.28
CA SER A 334 11.10 3.01 -4.06
C SER A 334 11.92 2.01 -4.90
N GLU A 335 11.38 0.84 -5.18
CA GLU A 335 12.03 -0.23 -5.96
C GLU A 335 11.97 0.06 -7.46
N ILE A 336 10.77 0.34 -7.98
CA ILE A 336 10.54 0.49 -9.42
C ILE A 336 10.78 1.91 -9.93
N LYS A 337 10.99 2.90 -9.07
CA LYS A 337 11.27 4.32 -9.37
C LYS A 337 10.21 5.02 -10.22
N GLN A 338 9.03 4.46 -10.29
CA GLN A 338 7.84 4.95 -10.98
C GLN A 338 6.63 4.79 -10.06
N THR A 339 5.50 5.39 -10.42
CA THR A 339 4.24 5.05 -9.77
C THR A 339 3.74 3.69 -10.28
N PRO A 340 3.10 2.86 -9.45
CA PRO A 340 2.50 1.61 -9.90
C PRO A 340 1.54 1.79 -11.09
N ILE A 341 0.76 2.86 -11.10
CA ILE A 341 -0.19 3.15 -12.19
C ILE A 341 0.53 3.50 -13.50
N ASP A 342 1.57 4.36 -13.45
CA ASP A 342 2.34 4.71 -14.66
C ASP A 342 3.05 3.48 -15.23
N ARG A 343 3.60 2.64 -14.36
CA ARG A 343 4.24 1.40 -14.79
C ARG A 343 3.27 0.41 -15.41
N MET A 344 2.06 0.33 -14.88
CA MET A 344 0.99 -0.48 -15.48
C MET A 344 0.63 0.02 -16.87
N LEU A 345 0.46 1.35 -17.05
CA LEU A 345 0.04 1.94 -18.30
C LEU A 345 1.13 1.91 -19.38
N ALA A 346 2.40 2.09 -18.99
CA ALA A 346 3.53 2.15 -19.92
C ALA A 346 4.16 0.79 -20.24
N GLY A 347 3.91 -0.24 -19.41
CA GLY A 347 4.54 -1.56 -19.55
C GLY A 347 3.86 -2.45 -20.59
N PRO A 348 4.62 -3.41 -21.16
CA PRO A 348 4.00 -4.47 -21.96
C PRO A 348 3.03 -5.25 -21.10
N THR A 349 1.82 -5.49 -21.59
CA THR A 349 0.74 -6.15 -20.85
C THR A 349 0.24 -7.40 -21.54
N VAL A 350 -0.19 -8.37 -20.76
CA VAL A 350 -0.89 -9.58 -21.22
C VAL A 350 -2.33 -9.63 -20.64
N VAL A 351 -2.84 -8.47 -20.20
CA VAL A 351 -4.20 -8.40 -19.68
C VAL A 351 -5.22 -8.85 -20.73
N ARG A 352 -6.20 -9.59 -20.27
CA ARG A 352 -7.37 -9.98 -21.07
C ARG A 352 -8.58 -9.22 -20.57
N ASP A 353 -9.61 -9.13 -21.41
CA ASP A 353 -10.83 -8.40 -21.11
C ASP A 353 -11.42 -8.81 -19.75
N ALA A 354 -11.95 -7.82 -19.05
CA ALA A 354 -12.65 -8.06 -17.79
C ALA A 354 -13.85 -8.97 -18.03
N PRO A 355 -14.08 -10.00 -17.20
CA PRO A 355 -15.26 -10.84 -17.32
C PRO A 355 -16.50 -10.04 -16.90
N SER A 356 -17.66 -10.42 -17.43
CA SER A 356 -18.92 -9.86 -16.91
C SER A 356 -19.14 -10.31 -15.45
N THR A 357 -19.96 -9.57 -14.71
CA THR A 357 -20.35 -9.95 -13.33
C THR A 357 -20.97 -11.36 -13.31
N GLU A 358 -21.75 -11.68 -14.31
CA GLU A 358 -22.37 -12.98 -14.44
C GLU A 358 -21.35 -14.10 -14.70
N ASP A 359 -20.34 -13.85 -15.55
CA ASP A 359 -19.28 -14.83 -15.80
C ASP A 359 -18.46 -15.08 -14.53
N VAL A 360 -18.16 -14.03 -13.74
CA VAL A 360 -17.47 -14.17 -12.45
C VAL A 360 -18.29 -15.00 -11.48
N ARG A 361 -19.59 -14.69 -11.34
CA ARG A 361 -20.49 -15.45 -10.45
C ARG A 361 -20.59 -16.91 -10.84
N ARG A 362 -20.68 -17.20 -12.14
CA ARG A 362 -20.76 -18.58 -12.65
C ARG A 362 -19.46 -19.33 -12.50
N ALA A 363 -18.33 -18.68 -12.76
CA ALA A 363 -17.01 -19.31 -12.71
C ALA A 363 -16.73 -19.89 -11.31
N PHE A 364 -16.96 -19.11 -10.25
CA PHE A 364 -16.66 -19.52 -8.87
C PHE A 364 -17.76 -20.36 -8.21
N ARG A 365 -18.46 -21.20 -8.98
CA ARG A 365 -19.44 -22.16 -8.49
C ARG A 365 -18.91 -23.57 -8.57
N LEU A 366 -19.07 -24.31 -7.48
CA LEU A 366 -18.70 -25.71 -7.41
C LEU A 366 -19.62 -26.52 -8.34
N LYS A 367 -19.03 -27.35 -9.17
CA LYS A 367 -19.73 -28.27 -10.05
C LYS A 367 -19.82 -29.64 -9.40
N VAL A 368 -21.03 -30.17 -9.23
CA VAL A 368 -21.28 -31.47 -8.64
C VAL A 368 -22.45 -32.20 -9.31
N ASP A 369 -22.38 -33.53 -9.35
CA ASP A 369 -23.48 -34.37 -9.79
C ASP A 369 -24.32 -34.76 -8.60
N ARG A 370 -25.63 -34.62 -8.74
CA ARG A 370 -26.62 -34.99 -7.72
C ARG A 370 -27.70 -35.90 -8.34
N ALA A 371 -28.09 -36.91 -7.57
CA ALA A 371 -29.24 -37.73 -7.91
C ALA A 371 -30.51 -36.94 -7.68
N GLN A 372 -31.43 -37.05 -8.66
CA GLN A 372 -32.75 -36.49 -8.54
C GLN A 372 -33.64 -37.45 -7.77
N ARG A 373 -34.47 -36.91 -6.88
CA ARG A 373 -35.49 -37.66 -6.19
C ARG A 373 -36.79 -37.67 -7.05
N HIS A 374 -37.07 -38.80 -7.68
CA HIS A 374 -38.20 -38.89 -8.62
C HIS A 374 -39.57 -38.73 -7.95
N SER A 375 -39.70 -39.10 -6.64
CA SER A 375 -40.99 -39.03 -5.95
C SER A 375 -41.57 -37.63 -5.83
N ASP A 376 -40.70 -36.60 -5.70
CA ASP A 376 -41.12 -35.22 -5.52
C ASP A 376 -40.45 -34.25 -6.50
N GLY A 377 -39.60 -34.75 -7.39
CA GLY A 377 -38.91 -33.92 -8.37
C GLY A 377 -37.91 -32.92 -7.74
N THR A 378 -37.27 -33.33 -6.65
CA THR A 378 -36.30 -32.47 -5.97
C THR A 378 -34.87 -33.05 -6.00
N LEU A 379 -33.87 -32.21 -5.80
CA LEU A 379 -32.51 -32.60 -5.45
C LEU A 379 -32.10 -31.98 -4.15
N SER A 380 -31.10 -32.56 -3.46
CA SER A 380 -30.60 -32.06 -2.19
C SER A 380 -29.14 -31.63 -2.30
N LEU A 381 -28.81 -30.42 -1.81
CA LEU A 381 -27.48 -29.85 -1.73
C LEU A 381 -27.30 -29.24 -0.34
N ASP A 382 -26.25 -29.64 0.37
CA ASP A 382 -25.86 -29.13 1.67
C ASP A 382 -27.04 -28.96 2.65
N GLY A 383 -27.96 -29.95 2.64
CA GLY A 383 -29.15 -29.99 3.52
C GLY A 383 -30.36 -29.22 2.98
N VAL A 384 -30.22 -28.45 1.90
CA VAL A 384 -31.31 -27.71 1.26
C VAL A 384 -31.89 -28.52 0.09
N ARG A 385 -33.21 -28.53 -0.05
CA ARG A 385 -33.90 -29.15 -1.20
C ARG A 385 -34.25 -28.11 -2.23
N PHE A 386 -33.99 -28.43 -3.49
CA PHE A 386 -34.26 -27.59 -4.66
C PHE A 386 -35.29 -28.25 -5.58
N GLU A 387 -36.18 -27.46 -6.12
CA GLU A 387 -37.21 -27.92 -7.08
C GLU A 387 -36.61 -28.04 -8.46
N VAL A 388 -36.71 -29.22 -9.07
CA VAL A 388 -36.26 -29.45 -10.44
C VAL A 388 -37.45 -29.26 -11.38
N PRO A 389 -37.32 -28.45 -12.47
CA PRO A 389 -38.38 -28.28 -13.47
C PRO A 389 -38.83 -29.62 -14.07
N SER A 390 -40.10 -29.77 -14.29
CA SER A 390 -40.74 -31.03 -14.75
C SER A 390 -40.13 -31.58 -16.04
N CYS A 391 -39.64 -30.74 -16.93
CA CYS A 391 -38.97 -31.14 -18.17
C CYS A 391 -37.70 -31.95 -17.96
N TYR A 392 -37.02 -31.82 -16.79
CA TYR A 392 -35.81 -32.55 -16.45
C TYR A 392 -36.04 -33.72 -15.49
N ARG A 393 -37.31 -34.06 -15.17
CA ARG A 393 -37.64 -35.16 -14.27
C ARG A 393 -37.26 -36.55 -14.78
N HIS A 394 -37.02 -36.68 -16.06
CA HIS A 394 -36.60 -37.92 -16.71
C HIS A 394 -35.12 -38.27 -16.47
N LEU A 395 -34.33 -37.32 -15.92
CA LEU A 395 -32.89 -37.51 -15.65
C LEU A 395 -32.68 -38.04 -14.23
N ASP A 396 -31.98 -39.16 -14.10
CA ASP A 396 -31.64 -39.74 -12.81
C ASP A 396 -30.57 -38.91 -12.04
N ARG A 397 -29.66 -38.33 -12.79
CA ARG A 397 -28.57 -37.48 -12.26
C ARG A 397 -28.56 -36.17 -12.99
N LEU A 398 -28.31 -35.12 -12.24
CA LEU A 398 -28.23 -33.74 -12.70
C LEU A 398 -26.90 -33.16 -12.27
N THR A 399 -26.19 -32.54 -13.18
CA THR A 399 -25.03 -31.72 -12.86
C THR A 399 -25.53 -30.35 -12.45
N VAL A 400 -25.09 -29.89 -11.30
CA VAL A 400 -25.45 -28.58 -10.76
C VAL A 400 -24.21 -27.75 -10.46
N ARG A 401 -24.34 -26.44 -10.65
CA ARG A 401 -23.32 -25.45 -10.23
C ARG A 401 -23.89 -24.57 -9.13
N TYR A 402 -23.18 -24.46 -7.99
CA TYR A 402 -23.60 -23.67 -6.84
C TYR A 402 -22.43 -23.16 -6.04
N ALA A 403 -22.65 -22.09 -5.27
CA ALA A 403 -21.73 -21.63 -4.25
C ALA A 403 -22.21 -22.13 -2.88
N ARG A 404 -21.29 -22.67 -2.03
CA ARG A 404 -21.67 -23.20 -0.69
C ARG A 404 -22.20 -22.12 0.23
N TRP A 405 -21.77 -20.89 0.03
CA TRP A 405 -22.20 -19.71 0.79
C TRP A 405 -23.48 -19.06 0.24
N ASP A 406 -23.92 -19.44 -0.97
CA ASP A 406 -25.15 -18.93 -1.57
C ASP A 406 -25.99 -20.08 -2.08
N LEU A 407 -26.92 -20.53 -1.25
CA LEU A 407 -27.92 -21.55 -1.60
C LEU A 407 -29.29 -20.94 -1.94
N SER A 408 -29.35 -19.64 -2.21
CA SER A 408 -30.59 -18.98 -2.65
C SER A 408 -31.09 -19.51 -3.99
N HIS A 409 -30.16 -19.96 -4.84
CA HIS A 409 -30.42 -20.60 -6.11
C HIS A 409 -29.24 -21.46 -6.56
N VAL A 410 -29.46 -22.40 -7.45
CA VAL A 410 -28.41 -23.20 -8.08
C VAL A 410 -28.73 -23.37 -9.57
N ASP A 411 -27.68 -23.52 -10.39
CA ASP A 411 -27.82 -23.70 -11.83
C ASP A 411 -27.73 -25.18 -12.18
N LEU A 412 -28.74 -25.70 -12.91
CA LEU A 412 -28.63 -26.96 -13.62
C LEU A 412 -27.74 -26.76 -14.84
N TRP A 413 -26.76 -27.63 -15.00
CA TRP A 413 -25.73 -27.49 -16.01
C TRP A 413 -25.70 -28.65 -16.98
N ASP A 414 -25.57 -28.34 -18.26
CA ASP A 414 -25.31 -29.34 -19.30
C ASP A 414 -23.83 -29.34 -19.64
N ASP A 415 -23.15 -30.43 -19.31
CA ASP A 415 -21.71 -30.58 -19.57
C ASP A 415 -21.37 -30.72 -21.05
N SER A 416 -22.26 -31.28 -21.82
CA SER A 416 -22.02 -31.54 -23.25
C SER A 416 -22.09 -30.24 -24.07
N LEU A 417 -22.97 -29.35 -23.67
CA LEU A 417 -23.20 -28.05 -24.34
C LEU A 417 -22.51 -26.89 -23.65
N GLY A 418 -22.07 -27.06 -22.39
CA GLY A 418 -21.46 -25.99 -21.59
C GLY A 418 -22.43 -24.84 -21.26
N ILE A 419 -23.71 -25.13 -21.07
CA ILE A 419 -24.76 -24.12 -20.83
C ILE A 419 -25.54 -24.38 -19.54
N VAL A 420 -26.14 -23.32 -19.01
CA VAL A 420 -27.15 -23.42 -17.95
C VAL A 420 -28.48 -23.87 -18.56
N LEU A 421 -29.00 -25.01 -18.11
CA LEU A 421 -30.29 -25.52 -18.49
C LEU A 421 -31.44 -24.79 -17.81
N ALA A 422 -31.30 -24.55 -16.50
CA ALA A 422 -32.26 -23.82 -15.69
C ALA A 422 -31.64 -23.39 -14.38
N THR A 423 -32.06 -22.26 -13.85
CA THR A 423 -31.79 -21.86 -12.46
C THR A 423 -32.92 -22.37 -11.58
N ILE A 424 -32.60 -23.13 -10.54
CA ILE A 424 -33.55 -23.75 -9.63
C ILE A 424 -33.41 -23.15 -8.21
N TYR A 425 -34.49 -23.17 -7.48
CA TYR A 425 -34.65 -22.52 -6.19
C TYR A 425 -34.98 -23.51 -5.07
N PRO A 426 -34.66 -23.15 -3.79
CA PRO A 426 -35.10 -23.95 -2.67
C PRO A 426 -36.61 -24.14 -2.64
N VAL A 427 -37.03 -25.35 -2.19
CA VAL A 427 -38.44 -25.69 -2.05
C VAL A 427 -39.12 -24.78 -1.05
N ASP A 428 -40.03 -23.94 -1.50
CA ASP A 428 -40.89 -23.11 -0.65
C ASP A 428 -42.23 -23.82 -0.38
N ARG A 429 -42.33 -24.48 0.77
CA ARG A 429 -43.50 -25.26 1.12
C ARG A 429 -44.77 -24.41 1.33
N GLU A 430 -44.61 -23.20 1.85
CA GLU A 430 -45.73 -22.29 2.12
C GLU A 430 -46.26 -21.67 0.83
N ALA A 431 -45.35 -21.17 -0.02
CA ALA A 431 -45.72 -20.66 -1.33
C ALA A 431 -46.34 -21.75 -2.20
N ASN A 432 -45.83 -23.00 -2.13
CA ASN A 432 -46.37 -24.14 -2.87
C ASN A 432 -47.75 -24.55 -2.35
N ALA A 433 -47.99 -24.49 -1.05
CA ALA A 433 -49.30 -24.79 -0.46
C ALA A 433 -50.38 -23.77 -0.85
N ASN A 434 -49.98 -22.51 -1.03
CA ASN A 434 -50.90 -21.42 -1.38
C ASN A 434 -50.97 -21.10 -2.88
N GLY A 435 -50.20 -21.80 -3.71
CA GLY A 435 -50.14 -21.57 -5.15
C GLY A 435 -49.46 -20.25 -5.57
N PHE A 436 -48.80 -19.57 -4.65
CA PHE A 436 -48.10 -18.32 -4.91
C PHE A 436 -46.63 -18.55 -5.19
N ARG A 437 -46.11 -17.89 -6.24
CA ARG A 437 -44.65 -17.78 -6.42
C ARG A 437 -44.11 -16.64 -5.58
N ARG A 438 -42.89 -16.78 -5.03
CA ARG A 438 -42.21 -15.72 -4.28
C ARG A 438 -42.20 -14.40 -5.05
N PRO A 439 -42.70 -13.30 -4.46
CA PRO A 439 -42.47 -11.98 -5.04
C PRO A 439 -41.00 -11.64 -4.97
N LEU A 440 -40.49 -10.93 -5.98
CA LEU A 440 -39.15 -10.32 -5.92
C LEU A 440 -39.16 -9.28 -4.80
N VAL A 441 -38.25 -9.40 -3.84
CA VAL A 441 -38.03 -8.38 -2.80
C VAL A 441 -37.30 -7.22 -3.45
N PRO A 442 -37.85 -5.99 -3.45
CA PRO A 442 -37.11 -4.83 -3.95
C PRO A 442 -35.84 -4.63 -3.11
N VAL A 443 -34.72 -4.37 -3.77
CA VAL A 443 -33.51 -3.94 -3.08
C VAL A 443 -33.78 -2.57 -2.47
N SER A 444 -33.69 -2.45 -1.14
CA SER A 444 -33.81 -1.17 -0.45
C SER A 444 -32.56 -0.33 -0.73
N ASP A 445 -32.76 0.93 -1.13
CA ASP A 445 -31.65 1.87 -1.25
C ASP A 445 -30.97 2.07 0.11
N ALA A 446 -29.73 1.66 0.23
CA ALA A 446 -28.96 1.85 1.45
C ALA A 446 -28.72 3.33 1.73
N PRO A 447 -28.80 3.77 2.99
CA PRO A 447 -28.50 5.16 3.34
C PRO A 447 -27.05 5.50 3.01
N THR A 448 -26.84 6.70 2.42
CA THR A 448 -25.51 7.22 2.09
C THR A 448 -24.65 7.24 3.37
N PRO A 449 -23.48 6.60 3.38
CA PRO A 449 -22.64 6.54 4.59
C PRO A 449 -22.20 7.96 4.99
N SER A 450 -22.32 8.26 6.27
CA SER A 450 -21.87 9.53 6.83
C SER A 450 -20.34 9.63 6.75
N LYS A 451 -19.80 10.85 6.54
CA LYS A 451 -18.34 11.08 6.58
C LYS A 451 -17.77 10.51 7.87
N PRO A 452 -16.72 9.68 7.79
CA PRO A 452 -16.12 9.13 9.00
C PRO A 452 -15.48 10.22 9.83
N ALA A 453 -15.97 10.39 11.07
CA ALA A 453 -15.38 11.28 12.06
C ALA A 453 -14.12 10.62 12.66
N GLY A 454 -13.10 11.44 13.00
CA GLY A 454 -11.88 10.92 13.64
C GLY A 454 -10.85 10.30 12.73
N MET A 455 -11.07 10.28 11.42
CA MET A 455 -10.08 9.86 10.44
C MET A 455 -8.98 10.90 10.28
N ALA A 456 -7.73 10.43 10.08
CA ALA A 456 -6.58 11.31 9.82
C ALA A 456 -6.82 12.27 8.64
N PRO A 457 -6.36 13.55 8.72
CA PRO A 457 -6.65 14.56 7.71
C PRO A 457 -6.25 14.14 6.29
N LEU A 458 -5.09 13.50 6.13
CA LEU A 458 -4.62 13.03 4.82
C LEU A 458 -5.55 11.96 4.23
N LEU A 459 -5.98 11.00 5.04
CA LEU A 459 -6.86 9.94 4.57
C LEU A 459 -8.27 10.48 4.29
N ARG A 460 -8.76 11.43 5.12
CA ARG A 460 -10.01 12.13 4.86
C ARG A 460 -9.97 12.89 3.53
N HIS A 461 -8.84 13.57 3.24
CA HIS A 461 -8.62 14.22 1.96
C HIS A 461 -8.65 13.23 0.80
N TYR A 462 -8.01 12.07 0.93
CA TYR A 462 -8.05 11.04 -0.10
C TYR A 462 -9.45 10.48 -0.32
N VAL A 463 -10.20 10.24 0.75
CA VAL A 463 -11.59 9.77 0.66
C VAL A 463 -12.48 10.81 -0.02
N ASP A 464 -12.36 12.08 0.36
CA ASP A 464 -13.14 13.15 -0.25
C ASP A 464 -12.79 13.34 -1.74
N HIS A 465 -11.51 13.28 -2.10
CA HIS A 465 -11.07 13.36 -3.49
C HIS A 465 -11.52 12.12 -4.30
N PHE A 466 -11.43 10.92 -3.73
CA PHE A 466 -11.89 9.69 -4.37
C PHE A 466 -13.40 9.72 -4.65
N ARG A 467 -14.20 10.20 -3.72
CA ARG A 467 -15.65 10.41 -3.90
C ARG A 467 -15.96 11.38 -5.02
N GLN A 468 -15.18 12.48 -5.14
CA GLN A 468 -15.36 13.49 -6.18
C GLN A 468 -14.95 12.99 -7.57
N THR A 469 -13.91 12.17 -7.67
CA THR A 469 -13.41 11.65 -8.94
C THR A 469 -14.29 10.55 -9.53
N GLY A 470 -15.23 10.03 -8.73
CA GLY A 470 -16.27 9.11 -9.23
C GLY A 470 -15.73 7.81 -9.81
N LEU A 471 -14.53 7.37 -9.39
CA LEU A 471 -14.06 6.04 -9.75
C LEU A 471 -14.96 5.00 -9.07
N PRO A 472 -15.98 4.44 -9.75
CA PRO A 472 -16.82 3.42 -9.14
C PRO A 472 -15.93 2.20 -8.87
N PRO A 473 -15.98 1.58 -7.69
CA PRO A 473 -15.44 0.25 -7.53
C PRO A 473 -16.16 -0.66 -8.53
N ALA A 474 -15.41 -1.50 -9.21
CA ALA A 474 -16.01 -2.61 -9.94
C ALA A 474 -16.77 -3.45 -8.91
N TYR A 475 -18.07 -3.46 -8.99
CA TYR A 475 -18.89 -3.89 -7.87
C TYR A 475 -19.60 -5.22 -8.19
N ILE A 476 -19.22 -6.25 -7.48
CA ILE A 476 -20.06 -7.44 -7.31
C ILE A 476 -20.77 -7.24 -5.96
N PRO A 477 -22.10 -7.02 -5.91
CA PRO A 477 -22.81 -6.90 -4.66
C PRO A 477 -22.63 -8.19 -3.85
N LYS A 478 -22.10 -8.07 -2.64
CA LYS A 478 -22.15 -9.12 -1.64
C LYS A 478 -23.29 -8.76 -0.70
N ASP A 479 -24.29 -9.63 -0.61
CA ASP A 479 -25.42 -9.46 0.30
C ASP A 479 -24.96 -9.80 1.73
N ASP A 480 -24.16 -8.93 2.30
CA ASP A 480 -23.75 -9.01 3.71
C ASP A 480 -24.87 -8.41 4.57
N GLY A 481 -26.04 -9.09 4.61
CA GLY A 481 -27.17 -8.70 5.46
C GLY A 481 -26.84 -8.45 6.95
N SER A 482 -25.55 -8.35 7.27
CA SER A 482 -25.01 -8.14 8.61
C SER A 482 -24.47 -6.73 8.88
N ASP A 483 -24.18 -5.90 7.87
CA ASP A 483 -23.29 -4.74 8.09
C ASP A 483 -23.94 -3.37 7.83
N GLU A 484 -25.19 -3.29 7.35
CA GLU A 484 -25.74 -2.02 6.88
C GLU A 484 -26.59 -1.22 7.88
N GLU A 485 -26.80 -1.69 9.09
CA GLU A 485 -27.50 -0.89 10.08
C GLU A 485 -26.59 -0.48 11.23
N THR A 486 -26.08 0.71 11.14
CA THR A 486 -25.66 1.52 12.29
C THR A 486 -26.89 2.15 12.94
N PRO A 487 -26.95 2.25 14.25
CA PRO A 487 -28.04 2.87 14.99
C PRO A 487 -28.25 4.35 14.69
#